data_9f8277a9d6f24cce6aa83014db4896d1
#
_entry.id   9f8277a9d6f24cce6aa83014db4896d1
#
_cell.length_a   1.000
_cell.length_b   1.000
_cell.length_c   1.000
_cell.angle_alpha   90.00
_cell.angle_beta   90.00
_cell.angle_gamma   90.00
#
_symmetry.space_group_name_H-M   'P 1'
#
loop_
_entity.id
_entity.type
_entity.pdbx_description
1 polymer ?
#
loop_
_entity_poly.entity_id
_entity_poly.type
_entity_poly.pdbx_seq_one_letter_code
_entity_poly.pdbx_strand_id
1 'polypeptide(L)'
;MRCILQTVVFFVFPVVMPPRQSFPSHPRVRDAAALGFTSSLGPFAANGIMPGFHAMAEDYGVSFVAVQQSLTIYLFTYAFFSLVAGSFSDSYGRRPTFIGGMLLFAAASVGAAFSQSLWALYGWRLLQGIGAAVGQVVTQAIVRDNWSGPEAANVNGMIAFFFAAGPALAPVVGGQIVMHFGWHAVFLFLMVYSLSIAFFIYFRIPETLNAADRSAFNLSVICSNYAKGLTHGAFMTGVVAHGILFMGGILYSAGSADFVIKVMGLDVDEFGWLSIPLIFASFAGAWGSIRLAKRLRPKRMIVIVSLLTLVGSMLAAVFDYLTQPGFLLLLIAPVLYSLGMALLRPVMMAMNLDYFPKNRGMAAAIQQFFITASFCFSAAVWVPIVMGSAWKYALASAFCALLVLSLWLISMRLRPEALKQAGTVETMQ
;
A
#
# COMPACT_ATOMS: atom_id res chain seq x y z
N MET A 1 11.04 28.16 -5.45
CA MET A 1 10.81 26.69 -5.49
C MET A 1 11.10 26.07 -6.86
N ARG A 2 10.77 26.70 -8.01
CA ARG A 2 11.16 26.21 -9.36
C ARG A 2 12.68 26.11 -9.57
N CYS A 3 13.48 27.07 -9.12
CA CYS A 3 14.94 27.06 -9.27
C CYS A 3 15.65 25.99 -8.44
N ILE A 4 15.22 25.74 -7.20
CA ILE A 4 15.91 24.79 -6.31
C ILE A 4 15.70 23.35 -6.78
N LEU A 5 14.49 22.97 -7.24
CA LEU A 5 14.20 21.65 -7.81
C LEU A 5 14.90 21.42 -9.15
N GLN A 6 14.98 22.43 -10.01
CA GLN A 6 15.75 22.34 -11.26
C GLN A 6 17.25 22.18 -11.01
N THR A 7 17.80 22.87 -10.02
CA THR A 7 19.23 22.82 -9.70
C THR A 7 19.63 21.48 -9.10
N VAL A 8 18.81 20.88 -8.23
CA VAL A 8 19.10 19.56 -7.62
C VAL A 8 19.02 18.42 -8.66
N VAL A 9 18.10 18.49 -9.63
CA VAL A 9 17.97 17.47 -10.67
C VAL A 9 19.06 17.63 -11.76
N PHE A 10 19.48 18.86 -12.09
CA PHE A 10 20.51 19.10 -13.13
C PHE A 10 21.95 18.90 -12.64
N PHE A 11 22.22 19.07 -11.33
CA PHE A 11 23.60 18.96 -10.80
C PHE A 11 24.01 17.51 -10.50
N VAL A 12 23.05 16.57 -10.41
CA VAL A 12 23.36 15.18 -10.03
C VAL A 12 23.70 14.28 -11.21
N PHE A 13 23.26 14.57 -12.46
CA PHE A 13 23.62 13.69 -13.60
C PHE A 13 23.54 14.35 -14.98
N PRO A 14 24.67 14.59 -15.65
CA PRO A 14 24.73 14.58 -17.11
C PRO A 14 24.81 13.11 -17.58
N VAL A 15 23.67 12.43 -17.67
CA VAL A 15 23.68 11.04 -18.17
C VAL A 15 23.51 11.04 -19.67
N VAL A 16 24.57 10.65 -20.38
CA VAL A 16 24.52 10.20 -21.78
C VAL A 16 23.57 8.99 -21.83
N MET A 17 22.37 9.20 -22.38
CA MET A 17 21.37 8.13 -22.50
C MET A 17 21.82 7.13 -23.58
N PRO A 18 21.93 5.84 -23.27
CA PRO A 18 22.08 4.83 -24.30
C PRO A 18 20.82 4.80 -25.18
N PRO A 19 20.94 4.40 -26.47
CA PRO A 19 19.81 4.37 -27.40
C PRO A 19 18.73 3.41 -26.93
N ARG A 20 17.51 3.71 -27.33
CA ARG A 20 16.27 3.01 -27.01
C ARG A 20 16.39 1.51 -27.33
N GLN A 21 16.47 0.68 -26.31
CA GLN A 21 16.24 -0.75 -26.45
C GLN A 21 14.75 -1.00 -26.27
N SER A 22 14.09 -1.53 -27.30
CA SER A 22 12.71 -2.02 -27.19
C SER A 22 12.70 -3.19 -26.21
N PHE A 23 11.75 -3.18 -25.28
CA PHE A 23 11.50 -4.36 -24.46
C PHE A 23 11.13 -5.55 -25.36
N PRO A 24 11.59 -6.75 -25.06
CA PRO A 24 11.14 -7.94 -25.75
C PRO A 24 9.62 -8.07 -25.64
N SER A 25 8.98 -8.53 -26.68
CA SER A 25 7.53 -8.78 -26.74
C SER A 25 7.00 -9.72 -25.63
N HIS A 26 7.89 -10.46 -25.00
CA HIS A 26 7.60 -11.29 -23.83
C HIS A 26 8.40 -10.78 -22.64
N PRO A 27 7.73 -10.33 -21.54
CA PRO A 27 8.42 -9.89 -20.35
C PRO A 27 9.27 -11.02 -19.79
N ARG A 28 10.55 -10.75 -19.57
CA ARG A 28 11.40 -11.71 -18.87
C ARG A 28 10.96 -11.75 -17.42
N VAL A 29 10.85 -12.94 -16.84
CA VAL A 29 10.46 -13.12 -15.42
C VAL A 29 11.27 -12.22 -14.48
N ARG A 30 12.56 -12.04 -14.76
CA ARG A 30 13.43 -11.18 -13.95
C ARG A 30 13.07 -9.68 -14.00
N ASP A 31 12.57 -9.18 -15.14
CA ASP A 31 12.22 -7.75 -15.29
C ASP A 31 10.91 -7.46 -14.55
N ALA A 32 9.95 -8.37 -14.62
CA ALA A 32 8.72 -8.32 -13.85
C ALA A 32 8.98 -8.51 -12.33
N ALA A 33 9.90 -9.40 -11.96
CA ALA A 33 10.32 -9.59 -10.57
C ALA A 33 10.96 -8.32 -10.00
N ALA A 34 11.85 -7.66 -10.74
CA ALA A 34 12.50 -6.43 -10.28
C ALA A 34 11.48 -5.29 -10.08
N LEU A 35 10.52 -5.15 -10.99
CA LEU A 35 9.39 -4.21 -10.82
C LEU A 35 8.52 -4.58 -9.62
N GLY A 36 8.34 -5.87 -9.36
CA GLY A 36 7.68 -6.39 -8.16
C GLY A 36 8.44 -6.01 -6.89
N PHE A 37 9.74 -6.23 -6.86
CA PHE A 37 10.61 -5.82 -5.74
C PHE A 37 10.52 -4.32 -5.48
N THR A 38 10.50 -3.49 -6.52
CA THR A 38 10.27 -2.05 -6.36
C THR A 38 8.97 -1.76 -5.63
N SER A 39 7.90 -2.43 -6.02
CA SER A 39 6.57 -2.22 -5.44
C SER A 39 6.48 -2.67 -3.97
N SER A 40 7.31 -3.62 -3.54
CA SER A 40 7.33 -4.07 -2.15
C SER A 40 8.16 -3.16 -1.22
N LEU A 41 9.03 -2.29 -1.74
CA LEU A 41 9.87 -1.39 -0.94
C LEU A 41 9.04 -0.52 0.01
N GLY A 42 7.98 0.12 -0.50
CA GLY A 42 7.11 0.99 0.29
C GLY A 42 6.45 0.26 1.46
N PRO A 43 5.67 -0.81 1.20
CA PRO A 43 5.09 -1.65 2.24
C PRO A 43 6.12 -2.27 3.18
N PHE A 44 7.29 -2.67 2.68
CA PHE A 44 8.37 -3.20 3.49
C PHE A 44 8.93 -2.16 4.46
N ALA A 45 9.20 -0.93 3.99
CA ALA A 45 9.67 0.17 4.81
C ALA A 45 8.65 0.62 5.88
N ALA A 46 7.36 0.45 5.62
CA ALA A 46 6.31 0.71 6.60
C ALA A 46 6.31 -0.32 7.73
N ASN A 47 6.42 -1.61 7.41
CA ASN A 47 6.18 -2.69 8.36
C ASN A 47 7.47 -3.26 8.99
N GLY A 48 8.62 -3.20 8.28
CA GLY A 48 9.86 -3.81 8.73
C GLY A 48 10.50 -3.15 9.95
N ILE A 49 10.18 -1.89 10.23
CA ILE A 49 10.69 -1.17 11.41
C ILE A 49 9.83 -1.37 12.66
N MET A 50 8.58 -1.87 12.51
CA MET A 50 7.65 -1.98 13.62
C MET A 50 8.17 -2.80 14.81
N PRO A 51 8.90 -3.93 14.61
CA PRO A 51 9.49 -4.66 15.72
C PRO A 51 10.48 -3.83 16.56
N GLY A 52 11.11 -2.82 15.94
CA GLY A 52 12.05 -1.92 16.61
C GLY A 52 11.45 -0.75 17.39
N PHE A 53 10.11 -0.55 17.36
CA PHE A 53 9.49 0.64 17.94
C PHE A 53 9.70 0.77 19.45
N HIS A 54 9.76 -0.34 20.20
CA HIS A 54 10.04 -0.28 21.63
C HIS A 54 11.47 0.17 21.92
N ALA A 55 12.46 -0.43 21.22
CA ALA A 55 13.85 -0.02 21.36
C ALA A 55 14.08 1.44 20.96
N MET A 56 13.41 1.90 19.89
CA MET A 56 13.46 3.32 19.49
C MET A 56 12.84 4.25 20.54
N ALA A 57 11.74 3.82 21.19
CA ALA A 57 11.11 4.61 22.25
C ALA A 57 12.03 4.75 23.47
N GLU A 58 12.75 3.72 23.83
CA GLU A 58 13.77 3.72 24.88
C GLU A 58 14.95 4.64 24.51
N ASP A 59 15.51 4.48 23.31
CA ASP A 59 16.68 5.26 22.84
C ASP A 59 16.38 6.76 22.74
N TYR A 60 15.18 7.14 22.33
CA TYR A 60 14.77 8.55 22.26
C TYR A 60 14.17 9.08 23.58
N GLY A 61 13.92 8.23 24.57
CA GLY A 61 13.28 8.62 25.84
C GLY A 61 11.85 9.13 25.65
N VAL A 62 11.08 8.54 24.71
CA VAL A 62 9.72 8.97 24.35
C VAL A 62 8.72 7.81 24.45
N SER A 63 7.42 8.12 24.36
CA SER A 63 6.39 7.09 24.37
C SER A 63 6.42 6.27 23.06
N PHE A 64 6.00 5.00 23.13
CA PHE A 64 5.79 4.12 21.97
C PHE A 64 4.91 4.79 20.90
N VAL A 65 3.82 5.45 21.31
CA VAL A 65 2.91 6.15 20.42
C VAL A 65 3.61 7.25 19.62
N ALA A 66 4.55 7.97 20.25
CA ALA A 66 5.32 8.99 19.56
C ALA A 66 6.20 8.38 18.46
N VAL A 67 6.89 7.27 18.74
CA VAL A 67 7.66 6.56 17.69
C VAL A 67 6.74 6.05 16.58
N GLN A 68 5.57 5.51 16.91
CA GLN A 68 4.58 5.03 15.94
C GLN A 68 4.11 6.15 14.99
N GLN A 69 4.10 7.42 15.40
CA GLN A 69 3.77 8.55 14.51
C GLN A 69 4.78 8.69 13.35
N SER A 70 6.00 8.17 13.48
CA SER A 70 6.96 8.13 12.37
C SER A 70 6.43 7.32 11.18
N LEU A 71 5.67 6.25 11.44
CA LEU A 71 4.97 5.48 10.42
C LEU A 71 3.85 6.31 9.79
N THR A 72 3.07 7.02 10.60
CA THR A 72 1.98 7.90 10.11
C THR A 72 2.51 8.96 9.15
N ILE A 73 3.61 9.63 9.51
CA ILE A 73 4.26 10.65 8.68
C ILE A 73 4.73 10.04 7.35
N TYR A 74 5.40 8.90 7.40
CA TYR A 74 5.85 8.17 6.21
C TYR A 74 4.68 7.86 5.26
N LEU A 75 3.61 7.26 5.78
CA LEU A 75 2.46 6.84 5.00
C LEU A 75 1.65 8.01 4.46
N PHE A 76 1.49 9.07 5.27
CA PHE A 76 0.81 10.29 4.82
C PHE A 76 1.55 10.92 3.63
N THR A 77 2.87 11.04 3.75
CA THR A 77 3.71 11.60 2.68
C THR A 77 3.69 10.71 1.45
N TYR A 78 3.79 9.40 1.62
CA TYR A 78 3.64 8.40 0.54
C TYR A 78 2.30 8.57 -0.19
N ALA A 79 1.18 8.68 0.54
CA ALA A 79 -0.14 8.87 -0.03
C ALA A 79 -0.23 10.17 -0.83
N PHE A 80 0.21 11.27 -0.23
CA PHE A 80 0.13 12.59 -0.85
C PHE A 80 0.99 12.67 -2.13
N PHE A 81 2.24 12.23 -2.07
CA PHE A 81 3.13 12.29 -3.23
C PHE A 81 2.77 11.28 -4.32
N SER A 82 2.05 10.19 -4.01
CA SER A 82 1.53 9.27 -5.03
C SER A 82 0.57 9.95 -6.02
N LEU A 83 -0.12 11.02 -5.59
CA LEU A 83 -1.02 11.80 -6.46
C LEU A 83 -0.26 12.59 -7.52
N VAL A 84 0.93 13.09 -7.23
CA VAL A 84 1.70 13.97 -8.12
C VAL A 84 2.86 13.26 -8.83
N ALA A 85 3.34 12.15 -8.31
CA ALA A 85 4.50 11.42 -8.83
C ALA A 85 4.31 10.96 -10.29
N GLY A 86 3.08 10.59 -10.67
CA GLY A 86 2.73 10.23 -12.05
C GLY A 86 2.96 11.38 -13.01
N SER A 87 2.36 12.52 -12.73
CA SER A 87 2.50 13.73 -13.57
C SER A 87 3.94 14.25 -13.60
N PHE A 88 4.66 14.11 -12.50
CA PHE A 88 6.08 14.44 -12.44
C PHE A 88 6.90 13.55 -13.39
N SER A 89 6.65 12.25 -13.39
CA SER A 89 7.32 11.31 -14.28
C SER A 89 6.89 11.46 -15.75
N ASP A 90 5.66 11.93 -16.01
CA ASP A 90 5.20 12.29 -17.36
C ASP A 90 5.93 13.52 -17.94
N SER A 91 6.43 14.40 -17.07
CA SER A 91 7.10 15.62 -17.48
C SER A 91 8.62 15.46 -17.63
N TYR A 92 9.24 14.77 -16.69
CA TYR A 92 10.70 14.64 -16.62
C TYR A 92 11.23 13.32 -17.19
N GLY A 93 10.37 12.37 -17.49
CA GLY A 93 10.70 11.02 -17.94
C GLY A 93 10.60 9.99 -16.78
N ARG A 94 10.31 8.74 -17.15
CA ARG A 94 10.11 7.65 -16.16
C ARG A 94 11.39 7.32 -15.42
N ARG A 95 12.45 7.02 -16.18
CA ARG A 95 13.73 6.53 -15.64
C ARG A 95 14.42 7.54 -14.71
N PRO A 96 14.64 8.83 -15.08
CA PRO A 96 15.30 9.79 -14.20
C PRO A 96 14.46 10.07 -12.94
N THR A 97 13.14 10.16 -13.07
CA THR A 97 12.25 10.36 -11.91
C THR A 97 12.32 9.17 -10.95
N PHE A 98 12.31 7.94 -11.47
CA PHE A 98 12.43 6.74 -10.67
C PHE A 98 13.75 6.69 -9.89
N ILE A 99 14.88 6.84 -10.59
CA ILE A 99 16.21 6.79 -9.97
C ILE A 99 16.35 7.90 -8.93
N GLY A 100 15.91 9.13 -9.22
CA GLY A 100 15.91 10.23 -8.26
C GLY A 100 15.09 9.92 -7.00
N GLY A 101 13.92 9.29 -7.15
CA GLY A 101 13.10 8.84 -6.02
C GLY A 101 13.79 7.78 -5.17
N MET A 102 14.45 6.80 -5.79
CA MET A 102 15.19 5.75 -5.07
C MET A 102 16.42 6.28 -4.34
N LEU A 103 17.16 7.22 -4.96
CA LEU A 103 18.29 7.88 -4.31
C LEU A 103 17.84 8.76 -3.13
N LEU A 104 16.73 9.48 -3.28
CA LEU A 104 16.14 10.24 -2.17
C LEU A 104 15.75 9.31 -1.02
N PHE A 105 15.11 8.16 -1.32
CA PHE A 105 14.76 7.16 -0.32
C PHE A 105 15.99 6.60 0.38
N ALA A 106 17.05 6.28 -0.37
CA ALA A 106 18.33 5.77 0.18
C ALA A 106 18.97 6.80 1.12
N ALA A 107 19.09 8.05 0.69
CA ALA A 107 19.65 9.14 1.51
C ALA A 107 18.82 9.37 2.78
N ALA A 108 17.50 9.36 2.66
CA ALA A 108 16.60 9.48 3.80
C ALA A 108 16.71 8.28 4.75
N SER A 109 16.96 7.08 4.23
CA SER A 109 17.20 5.88 5.04
C SER A 109 18.50 6.00 5.85
N VAL A 110 19.58 6.51 5.25
CA VAL A 110 20.82 6.81 5.98
C VAL A 110 20.56 7.83 7.10
N GLY A 111 19.90 8.94 6.76
CA GLY A 111 19.56 9.96 7.75
C GLY A 111 18.68 9.44 8.90
N ALA A 112 17.74 8.55 8.62
CA ALA A 112 16.92 7.89 9.64
C ALA A 112 17.74 6.94 10.52
N ALA A 113 18.68 6.19 9.94
CA ALA A 113 19.57 5.31 10.71
C ALA A 113 20.46 6.06 11.71
N PHE A 114 20.89 7.28 11.39
CA PHE A 114 21.75 8.10 12.24
C PHE A 114 21.01 9.25 12.93
N SER A 115 19.67 9.21 12.98
CA SER A 115 18.88 10.26 13.66
C SER A 115 19.09 10.21 15.18
N GLN A 116 19.42 11.36 15.77
CA GLN A 116 19.65 11.52 17.20
C GLN A 116 18.42 12.06 17.95
N SER A 117 17.35 12.32 17.24
CA SER A 117 16.10 12.80 17.83
C SER A 117 14.89 12.33 17.04
N LEU A 118 13.75 12.18 17.73
CA LEU A 118 12.50 11.80 17.12
C LEU A 118 12.07 12.76 15.99
N TRP A 119 12.31 14.08 16.14
CA TRP A 119 11.99 15.08 15.12
C TRP A 119 12.84 14.93 13.86
N ALA A 120 14.12 14.60 14.01
CA ALA A 120 15.00 14.29 12.87
C ALA A 120 14.51 13.02 12.16
N LEU A 121 14.14 11.97 12.91
CA LEU A 121 13.54 10.77 12.37
C LEU A 121 12.27 11.10 11.56
N TYR A 122 11.37 11.92 12.08
CA TYR A 122 10.16 12.35 11.38
C TYR A 122 10.48 13.02 10.04
N GLY A 123 11.47 13.91 10.01
CA GLY A 123 11.93 14.54 8.77
C GLY A 123 12.44 13.54 7.73
N TRP A 124 13.24 12.57 8.18
CA TRP A 124 13.75 11.52 7.28
C TRP A 124 12.65 10.57 6.81
N ARG A 125 11.69 10.22 7.67
CA ARG A 125 10.51 9.41 7.31
C ARG A 125 9.62 10.10 6.27
N LEU A 126 9.48 11.42 6.35
CA LEU A 126 8.81 12.23 5.34
C LEU A 126 9.50 12.07 3.96
N LEU A 127 10.83 12.24 3.90
CA LEU A 127 11.58 12.09 2.66
C LEU A 127 11.56 10.65 2.12
N GLN A 128 11.60 9.63 2.99
CA GLN A 128 11.39 8.23 2.59
C GLN A 128 10.02 8.02 1.94
N GLY A 129 8.96 8.63 2.49
CA GLY A 129 7.59 8.55 1.93
C GLY A 129 7.52 9.10 0.51
N ILE A 130 8.20 10.22 0.22
CA ILE A 130 8.30 10.78 -1.14
C ILE A 130 8.96 9.78 -2.10
N GLY A 131 10.14 9.27 -1.73
CA GLY A 131 10.90 8.34 -2.57
C GLY A 131 10.13 7.05 -2.86
N ALA A 132 9.49 6.47 -1.86
CA ALA A 132 8.67 5.27 -2.01
C ALA A 132 7.46 5.48 -2.92
N ALA A 133 6.77 6.63 -2.80
CA ALA A 133 5.63 6.99 -3.67
C ALA A 133 6.06 7.08 -5.14
N VAL A 134 7.19 7.72 -5.41
CA VAL A 134 7.77 7.80 -6.76
C VAL A 134 8.06 6.40 -7.29
N GLY A 135 8.72 5.54 -6.52
CA GLY A 135 9.02 4.17 -6.93
C GLY A 135 7.77 3.39 -7.33
N GLN A 136 6.74 3.41 -6.50
CA GLN A 136 5.49 2.68 -6.75
C GLN A 136 4.74 3.18 -7.98
N VAL A 137 4.55 4.50 -8.09
CA VAL A 137 3.74 5.09 -9.15
C VAL A 137 4.45 4.98 -10.51
N VAL A 138 5.75 5.23 -10.54
CA VAL A 138 6.52 5.14 -11.79
C VAL A 138 6.68 3.69 -12.25
N THR A 139 6.78 2.71 -11.33
CA THR A 139 6.72 1.30 -11.69
C THR A 139 5.45 0.95 -12.47
N GLN A 140 4.28 1.39 -12.01
CA GLN A 140 3.01 1.15 -12.69
C GLN A 140 2.94 1.87 -14.05
N ALA A 141 3.57 3.04 -14.17
CA ALA A 141 3.68 3.76 -15.43
C ALA A 141 4.56 3.00 -16.44
N ILE A 142 5.73 2.51 -16.01
CA ILE A 142 6.64 1.69 -16.84
C ILE A 142 5.92 0.44 -17.35
N VAL A 143 5.13 -0.23 -16.51
CA VAL A 143 4.35 -1.41 -16.94
C VAL A 143 3.36 -1.02 -18.04
N ARG A 144 2.60 0.04 -17.84
CA ARG A 144 1.62 0.51 -18.82
C ARG A 144 2.24 0.95 -20.13
N ASP A 145 3.45 1.51 -20.09
CA ASP A 145 4.15 2.01 -21.28
C ASP A 145 4.75 0.86 -22.14
N ASN A 146 5.00 -0.32 -21.55
CA ASN A 146 5.73 -1.42 -22.20
C ASN A 146 4.91 -2.68 -22.46
N TRP A 147 3.84 -2.94 -21.71
CA TRP A 147 3.05 -4.16 -21.82
C TRP A 147 1.56 -3.84 -21.94
N SER A 148 0.85 -4.66 -22.70
CA SER A 148 -0.60 -4.55 -22.91
C SER A 148 -1.28 -5.93 -22.84
N GLY A 149 -2.60 -5.95 -22.66
CA GLY A 149 -3.39 -7.18 -22.67
C GLY A 149 -2.93 -8.21 -21.63
N PRO A 150 -2.84 -9.50 -22.01
CA PRO A 150 -2.46 -10.60 -21.11
C PRO A 150 -1.06 -10.46 -20.49
N GLU A 151 -0.12 -9.86 -21.23
CA GLU A 151 1.26 -9.68 -20.76
C GLU A 151 1.30 -8.66 -19.61
N ALA A 152 0.61 -7.52 -19.75
CA ALA A 152 0.46 -6.54 -18.68
C ALA A 152 -0.24 -7.14 -17.46
N ALA A 153 -1.22 -8.01 -17.66
CA ALA A 153 -1.89 -8.71 -16.56
C ALA A 153 -0.93 -9.63 -15.79
N ASN A 154 -0.05 -10.36 -16.49
CA ASN A 154 0.95 -11.22 -15.86
C ASN A 154 1.99 -10.40 -15.05
N VAL A 155 2.51 -9.32 -15.63
CA VAL A 155 3.47 -8.42 -14.93
C VAL A 155 2.81 -7.79 -13.71
N ASN A 156 1.58 -7.27 -13.84
CA ASN A 156 0.83 -6.71 -12.72
C ASN A 156 0.50 -7.76 -11.65
N GLY A 157 0.23 -8.99 -12.05
CA GLY A 157 0.04 -10.12 -11.12
C GLY A 157 1.29 -10.38 -10.28
N MET A 158 2.47 -10.36 -10.89
CA MET A 158 3.75 -10.50 -10.20
C MET A 158 4.03 -9.31 -9.27
N ILE A 159 3.77 -8.08 -9.73
CA ILE A 159 3.86 -6.87 -8.89
C ILE A 159 2.92 -6.97 -7.68
N ALA A 160 1.69 -7.39 -7.88
CA ALA A 160 0.71 -7.58 -6.81
C ALA A 160 1.15 -8.64 -5.79
N PHE A 161 1.78 -9.72 -6.25
CA PHE A 161 2.36 -10.75 -5.39
C PHE A 161 3.43 -10.16 -4.48
N PHE A 162 4.44 -9.48 -5.03
CA PHE A 162 5.50 -8.85 -4.24
C PHE A 162 4.99 -7.74 -3.32
N PHE A 163 4.03 -6.94 -3.80
CA PHE A 163 3.38 -5.91 -2.98
C PHE A 163 2.65 -6.50 -1.78
N ALA A 164 1.98 -7.64 -1.95
CA ALA A 164 1.28 -8.33 -0.86
C ALA A 164 2.25 -9.08 0.08
N ALA A 165 3.34 -9.64 -0.45
CA ALA A 165 4.37 -10.30 0.33
C ALA A 165 5.18 -9.32 1.20
N GLY A 166 5.33 -8.06 0.76
CA GLY A 166 6.09 -7.04 1.46
C GLY A 166 5.69 -6.86 2.92
N PRO A 167 4.44 -6.46 3.24
CA PRO A 167 3.98 -6.26 4.61
C PRO A 167 4.08 -7.51 5.48
N ALA A 168 4.00 -8.66 4.87
CA ALA A 168 3.98 -9.94 5.54
C ALA A 168 5.38 -10.42 5.94
N LEU A 169 6.34 -10.27 5.03
CA LEU A 169 7.73 -10.66 5.28
C LEU A 169 8.51 -9.58 6.06
N ALA A 170 8.10 -8.32 5.93
CA ALA A 170 8.83 -7.20 6.50
C ALA A 170 8.98 -7.27 8.04
N PRO A 171 7.94 -7.59 8.85
CA PRO A 171 8.11 -7.71 10.29
C PRO A 171 9.02 -8.87 10.68
N VAL A 172 8.98 -9.98 9.95
CA VAL A 172 9.82 -11.16 10.21
C VAL A 172 11.29 -10.82 9.95
N VAL A 173 11.59 -10.28 8.77
CA VAL A 173 12.97 -9.87 8.41
C VAL A 173 13.43 -8.72 9.31
N GLY A 174 12.56 -7.73 9.54
CA GLY A 174 12.84 -6.59 10.40
C GLY A 174 13.11 -7.01 11.84
N GLY A 175 12.30 -7.94 12.39
CA GLY A 175 12.49 -8.49 13.73
C GLY A 175 13.87 -9.16 13.90
N GLN A 176 14.26 -9.98 12.93
CA GLN A 176 15.61 -10.61 12.94
C GLN A 176 16.74 -9.56 12.86
N ILE A 177 16.59 -8.52 12.03
CA ILE A 177 17.58 -7.44 11.94
C ILE A 177 17.63 -6.67 13.26
N VAL A 178 16.49 -6.32 13.86
CA VAL A 178 16.43 -5.59 15.14
C VAL A 178 17.09 -6.40 16.25
N MET A 179 16.80 -7.69 16.34
CA MET A 179 17.33 -8.58 17.37
C MET A 179 18.86 -8.70 17.32
N HIS A 180 19.44 -8.80 16.12
CA HIS A 180 20.89 -9.04 15.98
C HIS A 180 21.74 -7.78 15.80
N PHE A 181 21.16 -6.72 15.22
CA PHE A 181 21.91 -5.53 14.78
C PHE A 181 21.28 -4.21 15.26
N GLY A 182 20.18 -4.26 16.00
CA GLY A 182 19.45 -3.09 16.45
C GLY A 182 18.58 -2.44 15.35
N TRP A 183 17.72 -1.52 15.75
CA TRP A 183 16.74 -0.88 14.85
C TRP A 183 17.38 -0.01 13.76
N HIS A 184 18.55 0.59 14.00
CA HIS A 184 19.33 1.38 13.03
C HIS A 184 19.62 0.57 11.75
N ALA A 185 19.94 -0.72 11.91
CA ALA A 185 20.28 -1.60 10.81
C ALA A 185 19.12 -1.86 9.85
N VAL A 186 17.88 -1.74 10.29
CA VAL A 186 16.71 -1.83 9.42
C VAL A 186 16.71 -0.72 8.39
N PHE A 187 17.05 0.50 8.77
CA PHE A 187 17.15 1.62 7.85
C PHE A 187 18.32 1.46 6.88
N LEU A 188 19.46 0.94 7.34
CA LEU A 188 20.61 0.63 6.47
C LEU A 188 20.26 -0.48 5.47
N PHE A 189 19.52 -1.49 5.89
CA PHE A 189 18.97 -2.51 4.98
C PHE A 189 18.05 -1.88 3.91
N LEU A 190 17.17 -0.96 4.29
CA LEU A 190 16.30 -0.23 3.36
C LEU A 190 17.10 0.64 2.38
N MET A 191 18.21 1.25 2.82
CA MET A 191 19.14 1.95 1.93
C MET A 191 19.71 1.01 0.87
N VAL A 192 20.28 -0.13 1.28
CA VAL A 192 20.85 -1.12 0.36
C VAL A 192 19.79 -1.64 -0.60
N TYR A 193 18.59 -1.90 -0.10
CA TYR A 193 17.46 -2.36 -0.89
C TYR A 193 17.10 -1.34 -1.99
N SER A 194 16.94 -0.06 -1.62
CA SER A 194 16.61 1.01 -2.56
C SER A 194 17.71 1.26 -3.60
N LEU A 195 18.98 1.24 -3.18
CA LEU A 195 20.12 1.38 -4.10
C LEU A 195 20.22 0.21 -5.07
N SER A 196 19.95 -1.02 -4.62
CA SER A 196 19.93 -2.21 -5.49
C SER A 196 18.86 -2.09 -6.58
N ILE A 197 17.66 -1.57 -6.24
CA ILE A 197 16.60 -1.28 -7.20
C ILE A 197 17.05 -0.18 -8.17
N ALA A 198 17.60 0.93 -7.67
CA ALA A 198 18.06 2.03 -8.50
C ALA A 198 19.12 1.57 -9.51
N PHE A 199 20.09 0.76 -9.04
CA PHE A 199 21.13 0.16 -9.86
C PHE A 199 20.55 -0.75 -10.95
N PHE A 200 19.60 -1.63 -10.59
CA PHE A 200 18.96 -2.52 -11.54
C PHE A 200 18.21 -1.73 -12.63
N ILE A 201 17.39 -0.76 -12.24
CA ILE A 201 16.64 0.10 -13.18
C ILE A 201 17.59 0.89 -14.07
N TYR A 202 18.69 1.42 -13.51
CA TYR A 202 19.69 2.16 -14.28
C TYR A 202 20.29 1.35 -15.42
N PHE A 203 20.62 0.09 -15.19
CA PHE A 203 21.28 -0.74 -16.22
C PHE A 203 20.34 -1.54 -17.10
N ARG A 204 19.10 -1.75 -16.68
CA ARG A 204 18.17 -2.71 -17.34
C ARG A 204 16.95 -2.06 -17.96
N ILE A 205 16.48 -0.98 -17.42
CA ILE A 205 15.24 -0.36 -17.91
C ILE A 205 15.59 0.94 -18.63
N PRO A 206 15.39 1.00 -19.96
CA PRO A 206 15.58 2.22 -20.74
C PRO A 206 14.50 3.24 -20.39
N GLU A 207 14.66 4.48 -20.87
CA GLU A 207 13.59 5.47 -20.80
C GLU A 207 12.40 5.01 -21.67
N THR A 208 11.23 4.90 -21.06
CA THR A 208 10.03 4.39 -21.72
C THR A 208 9.17 5.49 -22.31
N LEU A 209 9.34 6.73 -21.84
CA LEU A 209 8.61 7.90 -22.34
C LEU A 209 9.42 8.67 -23.36
N ASN A 210 8.88 8.79 -24.59
CA ASN A 210 9.51 9.63 -25.61
C ASN A 210 9.56 11.10 -25.18
N ALA A 211 10.60 11.81 -25.59
CA ALA A 211 10.71 13.24 -25.31
C ALA A 211 9.55 14.05 -25.93
N ALA A 212 9.01 13.60 -27.07
CA ALA A 212 7.87 14.23 -27.74
C ALA A 212 6.53 14.03 -27.00
N ASP A 213 6.42 12.95 -26.23
CA ASP A 213 5.19 12.60 -25.49
C ASP A 213 5.19 13.17 -24.06
N ARG A 214 6.26 13.89 -23.67
CA ARG A 214 6.34 14.53 -22.36
C ARG A 214 5.34 15.67 -22.25
N SER A 215 4.51 15.61 -21.22
CA SER A 215 3.56 16.67 -20.91
C SER A 215 4.20 17.73 -20.02
N ALA A 216 3.89 19.00 -20.24
CA ALA A 216 4.31 20.05 -19.30
C ALA A 216 3.63 19.81 -17.94
N PHE A 217 4.41 19.88 -16.87
CA PHE A 217 3.86 19.78 -15.50
C PHE A 217 2.93 20.98 -15.25
N ASN A 218 1.63 20.70 -15.22
CA ASN A 218 0.60 21.72 -14.99
C ASN A 218 -0.25 21.36 -13.78
N LEU A 219 0.07 21.98 -12.67
CA LEU A 219 -0.61 21.73 -11.40
C LEU A 219 -2.12 22.07 -11.46
N SER A 220 -2.51 23.09 -12.23
CA SER A 220 -3.91 23.50 -12.38
C SER A 220 -4.75 22.40 -13.06
N VAL A 221 -4.22 21.81 -14.13
CA VAL A 221 -4.89 20.70 -14.84
C VAL A 221 -5.00 19.47 -13.93
N ILE A 222 -3.94 19.17 -13.18
CA ILE A 222 -3.93 18.07 -12.21
C ILE A 222 -5.00 18.31 -11.16
N CYS A 223 -5.01 19.47 -10.51
CA CYS A 223 -6.00 19.83 -9.49
C CYS A 223 -7.43 19.79 -10.04
N SER A 224 -7.67 20.30 -11.25
CA SER A 224 -9.00 20.26 -11.89
C SER A 224 -9.48 18.82 -12.11
N ASN A 225 -8.62 17.94 -12.59
CA ASN A 225 -8.97 16.52 -12.79
C ASN A 225 -9.27 15.83 -11.47
N TYR A 226 -8.45 16.04 -10.45
CA TYR A 226 -8.71 15.48 -9.10
C TYR A 226 -9.99 16.04 -8.48
N ALA A 227 -10.27 17.34 -8.64
CA ALA A 227 -11.51 17.95 -8.16
C ALA A 227 -12.74 17.25 -8.74
N LYS A 228 -12.74 16.92 -10.05
CA LYS A 228 -13.85 16.19 -10.69
C LYS A 228 -14.03 14.79 -10.08
N GLY A 229 -12.96 14.09 -9.73
CA GLY A 229 -13.03 12.81 -9.03
C GLY A 229 -13.59 12.96 -7.61
N LEU A 230 -13.05 13.91 -6.84
CA LEU A 230 -13.41 14.15 -5.45
C LEU A 230 -14.85 14.67 -5.27
N THR A 231 -15.41 15.34 -6.27
CA THR A 231 -16.82 15.82 -6.24
C THR A 231 -17.82 14.79 -6.73
N HIS A 232 -17.38 13.66 -7.30
CA HIS A 232 -18.27 12.62 -7.81
C HIS A 232 -18.77 11.71 -6.67
N GLY A 233 -19.96 11.96 -6.12
CA GLY A 233 -20.50 11.31 -4.92
C GLY A 233 -20.49 9.78 -4.95
N ALA A 234 -20.99 9.15 -6.03
CA ALA A 234 -21.02 7.69 -6.14
C ALA A 234 -19.61 7.06 -6.19
N PHE A 235 -18.66 7.70 -6.85
CA PHE A 235 -17.27 7.27 -6.87
C PHE A 235 -16.63 7.41 -5.48
N MET A 236 -16.80 8.56 -4.85
CA MET A 236 -16.18 8.82 -3.54
C MET A 236 -16.72 7.92 -2.44
N THR A 237 -18.02 7.62 -2.42
CA THR A 237 -18.56 6.64 -1.46
C THR A 237 -17.98 5.24 -1.69
N GLY A 238 -17.77 4.82 -2.94
CA GLY A 238 -17.10 3.55 -3.27
C GLY A 238 -15.62 3.53 -2.88
N VAL A 239 -14.91 4.65 -3.12
CA VAL A 239 -13.49 4.80 -2.76
C VAL A 239 -13.29 4.81 -1.25
N VAL A 240 -14.13 5.55 -0.51
CA VAL A 240 -14.08 5.58 0.97
C VAL A 240 -14.41 4.21 1.55
N ALA A 241 -15.43 3.51 1.02
CA ALA A 241 -15.72 2.14 1.43
C ALA A 241 -14.51 1.21 1.21
N HIS A 242 -13.81 1.33 0.08
CA HIS A 242 -12.61 0.57 -0.19
C HIS A 242 -11.45 0.91 0.77
N GLY A 243 -11.26 2.20 1.08
CA GLY A 243 -10.30 2.64 2.10
C GLY A 243 -10.59 2.04 3.49
N ILE A 244 -11.86 2.06 3.91
CA ILE A 244 -12.29 1.49 5.20
C ILE A 244 -12.13 -0.03 5.23
N LEU A 245 -12.33 -0.73 4.10
CA LEU A 245 -12.02 -2.15 4.00
C LEU A 245 -10.54 -2.42 4.34
N PHE A 246 -9.64 -1.61 3.79
CA PHE A 246 -8.22 -1.69 4.12
C PHE A 246 -7.93 -1.30 5.57
N MET A 247 -8.60 -0.29 6.11
CA MET A 247 -8.41 0.18 7.48
C MET A 247 -8.57 -0.95 8.50
N GLY A 248 -9.61 -1.77 8.37
CA GLY A 248 -9.86 -2.88 9.29
C GLY A 248 -8.86 -4.04 9.13
N GLY A 249 -8.38 -4.33 7.90
CA GLY A 249 -7.38 -5.37 7.68
C GLY A 249 -5.97 -4.95 8.12
N ILE A 250 -5.63 -3.70 7.88
CA ILE A 250 -4.33 -3.12 8.24
C ILE A 250 -4.20 -2.86 9.75
N LEU A 251 -5.31 -2.79 10.47
CA LEU A 251 -5.34 -2.56 11.92
C LEU A 251 -4.40 -3.53 12.66
N TYR A 252 -4.43 -4.80 12.30
CA TYR A 252 -3.56 -5.82 12.91
C TYR A 252 -2.08 -5.68 12.47
N SER A 253 -1.83 -5.23 11.26
CA SER A 253 -0.46 -4.95 10.81
C SER A 253 0.08 -3.67 11.45
N ALA A 254 -0.71 -2.60 11.51
CA ALA A 254 -0.30 -1.34 12.12
C ALA A 254 -0.10 -1.46 13.64
N GLY A 255 -0.92 -2.31 14.29
CA GLY A 255 -0.82 -2.62 15.72
C GLY A 255 -0.03 -3.89 16.03
N SER A 256 0.72 -4.44 15.06
CA SER A 256 1.35 -5.75 15.21
C SER A 256 2.28 -5.86 16.42
N ALA A 257 3.02 -4.81 16.75
CA ALA A 257 3.88 -4.78 17.92
C ALA A 257 3.09 -4.93 19.23
N ASP A 258 1.97 -4.22 19.38
CA ASP A 258 1.10 -4.36 20.54
C ASP A 258 0.38 -5.72 20.53
N PHE A 259 -0.16 -6.11 19.38
CA PHE A 259 -0.95 -7.34 19.27
C PHE A 259 -0.10 -8.59 19.54
N VAL A 260 1.12 -8.68 18.99
CA VAL A 260 2.01 -9.84 19.20
C VAL A 260 2.58 -9.84 20.62
N ILE A 261 3.13 -8.72 21.08
CA ILE A 261 3.85 -8.68 22.36
C ILE A 261 2.90 -8.62 23.54
N LYS A 262 1.89 -7.72 23.54
CA LYS A 262 1.04 -7.50 24.69
C LYS A 262 -0.24 -8.35 24.69
N VAL A 263 -0.85 -8.57 23.50
CA VAL A 263 -2.12 -9.28 23.42
C VAL A 263 -1.89 -10.80 23.31
N MET A 264 -0.96 -11.23 22.46
CA MET A 264 -0.64 -12.66 22.30
C MET A 264 0.39 -13.15 23.35
N GLY A 265 1.15 -12.25 23.99
CA GLY A 265 2.18 -12.59 24.96
C GLY A 265 3.41 -13.28 24.36
N LEU A 266 3.73 -12.94 23.10
CA LEU A 266 4.84 -13.54 22.33
C LEU A 266 6.04 -12.58 22.27
N ASP A 267 7.22 -13.12 21.94
CA ASP A 267 8.45 -12.35 21.81
C ASP A 267 8.58 -11.66 20.43
N VAL A 268 9.57 -10.76 20.31
CA VAL A 268 9.80 -9.95 19.10
C VAL A 268 10.16 -10.81 17.88
N ASP A 269 10.81 -11.93 18.04
CA ASP A 269 11.16 -12.88 16.99
C ASP A 269 9.98 -13.74 16.53
N GLU A 270 8.89 -13.75 17.29
CA GLU A 270 7.69 -14.55 17.04
C GLU A 270 6.61 -13.83 16.22
N PHE A 271 6.91 -12.66 15.63
CA PHE A 271 5.97 -11.93 14.75
C PHE A 271 5.43 -12.78 13.58
N GLY A 272 6.14 -13.85 13.24
CA GLY A 272 5.70 -14.81 12.24
C GLY A 272 4.34 -15.44 12.55
N TRP A 273 4.00 -15.66 13.84
CA TRP A 273 2.72 -16.24 14.25
C TRP A 273 1.51 -15.40 13.84
N LEU A 274 1.65 -14.08 13.80
CA LEU A 274 0.61 -13.19 13.28
C LEU A 274 0.71 -13.07 11.74
N SER A 275 1.91 -12.81 11.23
CA SER A 275 2.10 -12.43 9.81
C SER A 275 1.82 -13.59 8.85
N ILE A 276 2.29 -14.81 9.14
CA ILE A 276 2.16 -15.97 8.25
C ILE A 276 0.69 -16.35 8.01
N PRO A 277 -0.18 -16.49 9.03
CA PRO A 277 -1.61 -16.76 8.79
C PRO A 277 -2.31 -15.67 7.97
N LEU A 278 -1.96 -14.40 8.17
CA LEU A 278 -2.52 -13.29 7.40
C LEU A 278 -2.11 -13.36 5.91
N ILE A 279 -0.87 -13.79 5.62
CA ILE A 279 -0.40 -14.04 4.27
C ILE A 279 -1.24 -15.12 3.60
N PHE A 280 -1.37 -16.28 4.24
CA PHE A 280 -2.15 -17.39 3.70
C PHE A 280 -3.62 -17.00 3.49
N ALA A 281 -4.23 -16.27 4.42
CA ALA A 281 -5.58 -15.72 4.28
C ALA A 281 -5.69 -14.79 3.06
N SER A 282 -4.69 -13.91 2.87
CA SER A 282 -4.66 -12.98 1.74
C SER A 282 -4.51 -13.70 0.40
N PHE A 283 -3.67 -14.73 0.32
CA PHE A 283 -3.55 -15.56 -0.90
C PHE A 283 -4.83 -16.35 -1.17
N ALA A 284 -5.39 -17.02 -0.15
CA ALA A 284 -6.64 -17.74 -0.28
C ALA A 284 -7.79 -16.83 -0.72
N GLY A 285 -7.85 -15.62 -0.16
CA GLY A 285 -8.83 -14.60 -0.54
C GLY A 285 -8.66 -14.11 -1.98
N ALA A 286 -7.44 -13.80 -2.40
CA ALA A 286 -7.16 -13.36 -3.77
C ALA A 286 -7.52 -14.45 -4.80
N TRP A 287 -7.14 -15.70 -4.53
CA TRP A 287 -7.48 -16.83 -5.37
C TRP A 287 -8.99 -17.13 -5.36
N GLY A 288 -9.62 -17.05 -4.18
CA GLY A 288 -11.07 -17.17 -4.02
C GLY A 288 -11.83 -16.08 -4.76
N SER A 289 -11.32 -14.84 -4.81
CA SER A 289 -11.90 -13.73 -5.56
C SER A 289 -12.05 -14.05 -7.04
N ILE A 290 -11.00 -14.60 -7.68
CA ILE A 290 -11.01 -14.98 -9.10
C ILE A 290 -12.09 -16.04 -9.38
N ARG A 291 -12.25 -17.03 -8.49
CA ARG A 291 -13.25 -18.10 -8.65
C ARG A 291 -14.66 -17.62 -8.36
N LEU A 292 -14.82 -16.82 -7.32
CA LEU A 292 -16.12 -16.34 -6.90
C LEU A 292 -16.69 -15.30 -7.88
N ALA A 293 -15.82 -14.47 -8.49
CA ALA A 293 -16.19 -13.52 -9.54
C ALA A 293 -16.76 -14.20 -10.81
N LYS A 294 -16.40 -15.47 -11.07
CA LYS A 294 -17.00 -16.27 -12.16
C LYS A 294 -18.40 -16.79 -11.83
N ARG A 295 -18.78 -16.86 -10.55
CA ARG A 295 -20.05 -17.46 -10.09
C ARG A 295 -21.04 -16.43 -9.55
N LEU A 296 -20.55 -15.34 -8.99
CA LEU A 296 -21.36 -14.31 -8.33
C LEU A 296 -21.22 -12.97 -9.05
N ARG A 297 -22.34 -12.27 -9.19
CA ARG A 297 -22.31 -10.87 -9.62
C ARG A 297 -21.51 -10.02 -8.60
N PRO A 298 -20.66 -9.07 -9.04
CA PRO A 298 -19.83 -8.26 -8.16
C PRO A 298 -20.56 -7.67 -6.96
N LYS A 299 -21.79 -7.15 -7.20
CA LYS A 299 -22.67 -6.58 -6.15
C LYS A 299 -23.00 -7.58 -5.05
N ARG A 300 -23.41 -8.82 -5.43
CA ARG A 300 -23.76 -9.87 -4.46
C ARG A 300 -22.54 -10.35 -3.70
N MET A 301 -21.40 -10.48 -4.40
CA MET A 301 -20.15 -10.88 -3.78
C MET A 301 -19.74 -9.92 -2.66
N ILE A 302 -19.81 -8.60 -2.92
CA ILE A 302 -19.42 -7.60 -1.90
C ILE A 302 -20.34 -7.68 -0.69
N VAL A 303 -21.68 -7.76 -0.89
CA VAL A 303 -22.61 -7.84 0.22
C VAL A 303 -22.42 -9.11 1.05
N ILE A 304 -22.33 -10.27 0.42
CA ILE A 304 -22.16 -11.56 1.11
C ILE A 304 -20.86 -11.59 1.91
N VAL A 305 -19.74 -11.24 1.26
CA VAL A 305 -18.42 -11.28 1.91
C VAL A 305 -18.33 -10.25 3.04
N SER A 306 -18.86 -9.04 2.85
CA SER A 306 -18.90 -8.03 3.93
C SER A 306 -19.75 -8.48 5.12
N LEU A 307 -20.88 -9.13 4.89
CA LEU A 307 -21.72 -9.68 5.96
C LEU A 307 -20.99 -10.81 6.71
N LEU A 308 -20.35 -11.74 5.98
CA LEU A 308 -19.58 -12.83 6.60
C LEU A 308 -18.40 -12.29 7.42
N THR A 309 -17.70 -11.28 6.90
CA THR A 309 -16.60 -10.63 7.63
C THR A 309 -17.11 -9.91 8.87
N LEU A 310 -18.23 -9.19 8.77
CA LEU A 310 -18.87 -8.51 9.91
C LEU A 310 -19.27 -9.49 11.00
N VAL A 311 -20.02 -10.53 10.65
CA VAL A 311 -20.51 -11.53 11.61
C VAL A 311 -19.34 -12.29 12.22
N GLY A 312 -18.36 -12.71 11.43
CA GLY A 312 -17.17 -13.42 11.90
C GLY A 312 -16.32 -12.58 12.87
N SER A 313 -16.09 -11.30 12.55
CA SER A 313 -15.35 -10.40 13.44
C SER A 313 -16.14 -10.08 14.73
N MET A 314 -17.46 -9.96 14.66
CA MET A 314 -18.31 -9.74 15.83
C MET A 314 -18.31 -10.97 16.75
N LEU A 315 -18.46 -12.17 16.19
CA LEU A 315 -18.40 -13.41 16.96
C LEU A 315 -17.02 -13.60 17.62
N ALA A 316 -15.94 -13.29 16.90
CA ALA A 316 -14.59 -13.33 17.47
C ALA A 316 -14.44 -12.32 18.61
N ALA A 317 -14.96 -11.07 18.46
CA ALA A 317 -14.90 -10.07 19.53
C ALA A 317 -15.64 -10.53 20.81
N VAL A 318 -16.82 -11.11 20.65
CA VAL A 318 -17.60 -11.67 21.79
C VAL A 318 -16.86 -12.83 22.43
N PHE A 319 -16.30 -13.73 21.61
CA PHE A 319 -15.56 -14.88 22.08
C PHE A 319 -14.29 -14.45 22.85
N ASP A 320 -13.51 -13.53 22.31
CA ASP A 320 -12.30 -13.00 22.95
C ASP A 320 -12.61 -12.28 24.28
N TYR A 321 -13.76 -11.57 24.33
CA TYR A 321 -14.21 -10.89 25.55
C TYR A 321 -14.60 -11.86 26.66
N LEU A 322 -15.32 -12.95 26.31
CA LEU A 322 -15.87 -13.91 27.30
C LEU A 322 -14.85 -14.93 27.77
N THR A 323 -13.91 -15.38 26.93
CA THR A 323 -13.10 -16.57 27.20
C THR A 323 -11.63 -16.30 27.45
N GLN A 324 -11.10 -15.12 27.06
CA GLN A 324 -9.66 -14.82 27.09
C GLN A 324 -8.82 -15.97 26.50
N PRO A 325 -9.03 -16.30 25.23
CA PRO A 325 -8.50 -17.54 24.63
C PRO A 325 -6.98 -17.51 24.49
N GLY A 326 -6.38 -18.68 24.35
CA GLY A 326 -4.96 -18.80 24.00
C GLY A 326 -4.63 -18.17 22.63
N PHE A 327 -3.36 -17.83 22.42
CA PHE A 327 -2.90 -16.99 21.30
C PHE A 327 -3.32 -17.49 19.90
N LEU A 328 -3.42 -18.80 19.69
CA LEU A 328 -3.86 -19.36 18.40
C LEU A 328 -5.30 -18.98 18.04
N LEU A 329 -6.19 -18.92 19.02
CA LEU A 329 -7.59 -18.56 18.81
C LEU A 329 -7.76 -17.06 18.55
N LEU A 330 -6.85 -16.22 19.07
CA LEU A 330 -6.81 -14.80 18.80
C LEU A 330 -6.55 -14.47 17.31
N LEU A 331 -6.03 -15.44 16.53
CA LEU A 331 -5.82 -15.29 15.09
C LEU A 331 -7.11 -15.37 14.25
N ILE A 332 -8.22 -15.81 14.83
CA ILE A 332 -9.49 -15.99 14.09
C ILE A 332 -9.95 -14.67 13.47
N ALA A 333 -10.03 -13.60 14.24
CA ALA A 333 -10.49 -12.30 13.75
C ALA A 333 -9.57 -11.71 12.65
N PRO A 334 -8.24 -11.58 12.83
CA PRO A 334 -7.35 -11.06 11.81
C PRO A 334 -7.33 -11.91 10.54
N VAL A 335 -7.39 -13.23 10.64
CA VAL A 335 -7.41 -14.15 9.49
C VAL A 335 -8.71 -14.01 8.69
N LEU A 336 -9.88 -14.02 9.37
CA LEU A 336 -11.18 -13.84 8.71
C LEU A 336 -11.28 -12.48 8.01
N TYR A 337 -10.82 -11.43 8.67
CA TYR A 337 -10.87 -10.09 8.07
C TYR A 337 -9.92 -9.98 6.87
N SER A 338 -8.70 -10.49 6.97
CA SER A 338 -7.72 -10.49 5.87
C SER A 338 -8.22 -11.29 4.66
N LEU A 339 -8.87 -12.42 4.89
CA LEU A 339 -9.53 -13.23 3.86
C LEU A 339 -10.62 -12.42 3.15
N GLY A 340 -11.53 -11.80 3.93
CA GLY A 340 -12.62 -10.97 3.41
C GLY A 340 -12.10 -9.76 2.61
N MET A 341 -11.10 -9.07 3.14
CA MET A 341 -10.43 -7.94 2.46
C MET A 341 -9.83 -8.38 1.12
N ALA A 342 -9.08 -9.49 1.08
CA ALA A 342 -8.45 -9.98 -0.13
C ALA A 342 -9.45 -10.47 -1.18
N LEU A 343 -10.60 -11.02 -0.76
CA LEU A 343 -11.72 -11.35 -1.64
C LEU A 343 -12.33 -10.12 -2.32
N LEU A 344 -12.53 -9.04 -1.56
CA LEU A 344 -13.28 -7.85 -2.02
C LEU A 344 -12.41 -6.83 -2.77
N ARG A 345 -11.14 -6.73 -2.43
CA ARG A 345 -10.21 -5.74 -2.96
C ARG A 345 -10.25 -5.59 -4.49
N PRO A 346 -10.02 -6.65 -5.31
CA PRO A 346 -9.97 -6.50 -6.76
C PRO A 346 -11.33 -6.11 -7.35
N VAL A 347 -12.42 -6.59 -6.77
CA VAL A 347 -13.78 -6.31 -7.24
C VAL A 347 -14.16 -4.86 -6.99
N MET A 348 -13.93 -4.35 -5.78
CA MET A 348 -14.21 -2.95 -5.44
C MET A 348 -13.31 -2.00 -6.24
N MET A 349 -12.04 -2.37 -6.44
CA MET A 349 -11.11 -1.60 -7.26
C MET A 349 -11.62 -1.45 -8.70
N ALA A 350 -11.96 -2.55 -9.35
CA ALA A 350 -12.47 -2.55 -10.72
C ALA A 350 -13.75 -1.70 -10.85
N MET A 351 -14.72 -1.92 -9.96
CA MET A 351 -15.99 -1.20 -10.00
C MET A 351 -15.85 0.31 -9.77
N ASN A 352 -14.87 0.74 -9.00
CA ASN A 352 -14.58 2.16 -8.80
C ASN A 352 -13.93 2.79 -10.05
N LEU A 353 -13.03 2.07 -10.74
CA LEU A 353 -12.38 2.56 -11.96
C LEU A 353 -13.36 2.74 -13.12
N ASP A 354 -14.48 2.01 -13.14
CA ASP A 354 -15.50 2.10 -14.18
C ASP A 354 -16.25 3.45 -14.20
N TYR A 355 -16.19 4.24 -13.11
CA TYR A 355 -16.76 5.59 -13.11
C TYR A 355 -15.99 6.56 -14.02
N PHE A 356 -14.69 6.32 -14.27
CA PHE A 356 -13.83 7.18 -15.08
C PHE A 356 -13.05 6.39 -16.14
N PRO A 357 -13.74 5.81 -17.15
CA PRO A 357 -13.09 4.94 -18.15
C PRO A 357 -12.01 5.66 -18.97
N LYS A 358 -12.17 6.96 -19.20
CA LYS A 358 -11.18 7.81 -19.92
C LYS A 358 -10.04 8.31 -19.02
N ASN A 359 -10.23 8.32 -17.69
CA ASN A 359 -9.28 8.86 -16.71
C ASN A 359 -9.01 7.86 -15.58
N ARG A 360 -8.86 6.57 -15.93
CA ARG A 360 -8.62 5.49 -14.94
C ARG A 360 -7.41 5.73 -14.05
N GLY A 361 -6.36 6.39 -14.59
CA GLY A 361 -5.15 6.73 -13.82
C GLY A 361 -5.45 7.67 -12.64
N MET A 362 -6.23 8.73 -12.86
CA MET A 362 -6.68 9.62 -11.80
C MET A 362 -7.54 8.88 -10.76
N ALA A 363 -8.52 8.09 -11.22
CA ALA A 363 -9.38 7.33 -10.32
C ALA A 363 -8.59 6.33 -9.46
N ALA A 364 -7.60 5.65 -10.06
CA ALA A 364 -6.69 4.75 -9.34
C ALA A 364 -5.83 5.50 -8.31
N ALA A 365 -5.33 6.69 -8.64
CA ALA A 365 -4.53 7.51 -7.73
C ALA A 365 -5.35 8.00 -6.53
N ILE A 366 -6.58 8.49 -6.76
CA ILE A 366 -7.50 8.86 -5.67
C ILE A 366 -7.77 7.65 -4.76
N GLN A 367 -8.07 6.50 -5.35
CA GLN A 367 -8.34 5.28 -4.60
C GLN A 367 -7.12 4.83 -3.78
N GLN A 368 -5.92 4.86 -4.36
CA GLN A 368 -4.69 4.52 -3.65
C GLN A 368 -4.39 5.51 -2.52
N PHE A 369 -4.65 6.80 -2.72
CA PHE A 369 -4.56 7.81 -1.66
C PHE A 369 -5.45 7.45 -0.47
N PHE A 370 -6.73 7.13 -0.70
CA PHE A 370 -7.65 6.78 0.39
C PHE A 370 -7.29 5.47 1.08
N ILE A 371 -6.77 4.47 0.35
CA ILE A 371 -6.24 3.23 0.94
C ILE A 371 -5.08 3.55 1.88
N THR A 372 -4.13 4.38 1.44
CA THR A 372 -2.95 4.72 2.26
C THR A 372 -3.33 5.65 3.41
N ALA A 373 -4.24 6.60 3.19
CA ALA A 373 -4.79 7.44 4.26
C ALA A 373 -5.50 6.62 5.33
N SER A 374 -6.19 5.54 4.94
CA SER A 374 -6.80 4.59 5.88
C SER A 374 -5.77 3.85 6.73
N PHE A 375 -4.60 3.54 6.16
CA PHE A 375 -3.47 3.01 6.93
C PHE A 375 -2.97 4.03 7.95
N CYS A 376 -2.75 5.28 7.52
CA CYS A 376 -2.34 6.36 8.43
C CYS A 376 -3.34 6.53 9.57
N PHE A 377 -4.63 6.58 9.26
CA PHE A 377 -5.68 6.71 10.25
C PHE A 377 -5.72 5.51 11.21
N SER A 378 -5.55 4.29 10.69
CA SER A 378 -5.48 3.09 11.52
C SER A 378 -4.31 3.17 12.50
N ALA A 379 -3.11 3.51 12.02
CA ALA A 379 -1.91 3.61 12.86
C ALA A 379 -1.99 4.75 13.88
N ALA A 380 -2.51 5.93 13.46
CA ALA A 380 -2.52 7.14 14.30
C ALA A 380 -3.66 7.17 15.31
N VAL A 381 -4.82 6.62 14.97
CA VAL A 381 -6.06 6.79 15.74
C VAL A 381 -6.59 5.45 16.26
N TRP A 382 -6.80 4.46 15.38
CA TRP A 382 -7.42 3.20 15.80
C TRP A 382 -6.53 2.36 16.71
N VAL A 383 -5.26 2.18 16.35
CA VAL A 383 -4.33 1.36 17.15
C VAL A 383 -4.25 1.87 18.60
N PRO A 384 -4.01 3.17 18.88
CA PRO A 384 -4.00 3.69 20.25
C PRO A 384 -5.27 3.43 21.06
N ILE A 385 -6.44 3.38 20.39
CA ILE A 385 -7.75 3.14 21.04
C ILE A 385 -7.94 1.66 21.41
N VAL A 386 -7.44 0.73 20.57
CA VAL A 386 -7.69 -0.72 20.73
C VAL A 386 -6.57 -1.46 21.44
N MET A 387 -5.42 -0.83 21.66
CA MET A 387 -4.22 -1.43 22.26
C MET A 387 -4.53 -2.24 23.52
N GLY A 388 -3.80 -3.33 23.72
CA GLY A 388 -3.81 -4.18 24.90
C GLY A 388 -5.04 -5.09 25.02
N SER A 389 -5.92 -5.17 24.02
CA SER A 389 -7.16 -5.98 24.14
C SER A 389 -7.58 -6.60 22.81
N ALA A 390 -7.54 -7.92 22.70
CA ALA A 390 -7.92 -8.65 21.48
C ALA A 390 -9.35 -8.33 21.00
N TRP A 391 -10.32 -8.36 21.91
CA TRP A 391 -11.72 -8.09 21.58
C TRP A 391 -11.95 -6.68 20.99
N LYS A 392 -11.16 -5.68 21.42
CA LYS A 392 -11.25 -4.33 20.84
C LYS A 392 -10.78 -4.31 19.40
N TYR A 393 -9.69 -5.02 19.08
CA TYR A 393 -9.22 -5.17 17.68
C TYR A 393 -10.29 -5.84 16.81
N ALA A 394 -10.91 -6.92 17.29
CA ALA A 394 -11.96 -7.63 16.56
C ALA A 394 -13.23 -6.77 16.40
N LEU A 395 -13.63 -6.02 17.44
CA LEU A 395 -14.78 -5.11 17.39
C LEU A 395 -14.55 -3.95 16.40
N ALA A 396 -13.35 -3.37 16.39
CA ALA A 396 -12.99 -2.32 15.43
C ALA A 396 -13.02 -2.84 13.98
N SER A 397 -12.56 -4.07 13.76
CA SER A 397 -12.66 -4.74 12.46
C SER A 397 -14.12 -4.97 12.05
N ALA A 398 -14.98 -5.41 12.97
CA ALA A 398 -16.42 -5.57 12.73
C ALA A 398 -17.08 -4.22 12.36
N PHE A 399 -16.73 -3.16 13.08
CA PHE A 399 -17.22 -1.81 12.77
C PHE A 399 -16.78 -1.34 11.38
N CYS A 400 -15.53 -1.59 10.98
CA CYS A 400 -15.07 -1.33 9.62
C CYS A 400 -15.87 -2.11 8.58
N ALA A 401 -16.14 -3.40 8.81
CA ALA A 401 -16.94 -4.23 7.90
C ALA A 401 -18.39 -3.71 7.76
N LEU A 402 -18.98 -3.23 8.84
CA LEU A 402 -20.30 -2.60 8.84
C LEU A 402 -20.32 -1.31 8.00
N LEU A 403 -19.31 -0.45 8.18
CA LEU A 403 -19.17 0.78 7.40
C LEU A 403 -18.95 0.49 5.91
N VAL A 404 -18.12 -0.51 5.58
CA VAL A 404 -17.91 -0.95 4.19
C VAL A 404 -19.22 -1.34 3.55
N LEU A 405 -20.00 -2.20 4.22
CA LEU A 405 -21.32 -2.64 3.72
C LEU A 405 -22.25 -1.45 3.51
N SER A 406 -22.37 -0.57 4.49
CA SER A 406 -23.27 0.59 4.47
C SER A 406 -22.92 1.57 3.35
N LEU A 407 -21.65 1.98 3.26
CA LEU A 407 -21.18 2.92 2.23
C LEU A 407 -21.26 2.30 0.84
N TRP A 408 -20.96 1.01 0.73
CA TRP A 408 -21.10 0.32 -0.54
C TRP A 408 -22.56 0.29 -1.04
N LEU A 409 -23.51 0.01 -0.17
CA LEU A 409 -24.93 0.07 -0.52
C LEU A 409 -25.37 1.48 -0.96
N ILE A 410 -24.85 2.52 -0.30
CA ILE A 410 -25.07 3.92 -0.70
C ILE A 410 -24.45 4.18 -2.08
N SER A 411 -23.18 3.80 -2.30
CA SER A 411 -22.51 3.95 -3.60
C SER A 411 -23.33 3.30 -4.73
N MET A 412 -23.87 2.10 -4.47
CA MET A 412 -24.67 1.37 -5.45
C MET A 412 -26.01 2.05 -5.77
N ARG A 413 -26.62 2.73 -4.79
CA ARG A 413 -27.85 3.52 -5.03
C ARG A 413 -27.55 4.76 -5.86
N LEU A 414 -26.43 5.41 -5.63
CA LEU A 414 -25.97 6.60 -6.35
C LEU A 414 -25.40 6.31 -7.75
N ARG A 415 -25.19 5.04 -8.10
CA ARG A 415 -24.57 4.65 -9.38
C ARG A 415 -25.49 5.03 -10.55
N PRO A 416 -24.97 5.73 -11.60
CA PRO A 416 -25.73 6.09 -12.78
C PRO A 416 -26.34 4.86 -13.49
N GLU A 417 -27.54 5.00 -14.05
CA GLU A 417 -28.26 3.89 -14.71
C GLU A 417 -27.49 3.30 -15.90
N ALA A 418 -26.78 4.12 -16.67
CA ALA A 418 -25.92 3.68 -17.77
C ALA A 418 -24.86 2.65 -17.32
N LEU A 419 -24.26 2.85 -16.14
CA LEU A 419 -23.32 1.90 -15.56
C LEU A 419 -24.00 0.69 -14.90
N LYS A 420 -25.28 0.79 -14.57
CA LYS A 420 -26.07 -0.35 -14.08
C LYS A 420 -26.38 -1.33 -15.20
N GLN A 421 -26.62 -0.83 -16.43
CA GLN A 421 -26.95 -1.63 -17.61
C GLN A 421 -25.71 -2.30 -18.24
N ALA A 422 -24.55 -1.61 -18.30
CA ALA A 422 -23.31 -2.17 -18.82
C ALA A 422 -22.88 -3.44 -18.07
N GLY A 423 -23.04 -3.47 -16.75
CA GLY A 423 -22.75 -4.67 -15.94
C GLY A 423 -23.76 -5.83 -16.09
N THR A 424 -24.87 -5.63 -16.82
CA THR A 424 -25.84 -6.68 -17.15
C THR A 424 -25.58 -7.31 -18.52
N VAL A 425 -24.94 -6.59 -19.44
CA VAL A 425 -24.65 -7.08 -20.81
C VAL A 425 -23.39 -7.99 -20.82
N GLU A 426 -22.38 -7.67 -20.03
CA GLU A 426 -21.18 -8.53 -19.90
C GLU A 426 -21.43 -9.90 -19.24
N THR A 427 -22.60 -10.09 -18.63
CA THR A 427 -22.97 -11.37 -17.98
C THR A 427 -23.86 -12.24 -18.85
N MET A 428 -24.13 -11.84 -20.11
CA MET A 428 -24.92 -12.61 -21.10
C MET A 428 -24.08 -13.14 -22.26
N GLN A 429 -22.80 -12.92 -22.28
CA GLN A 429 -21.82 -13.56 -23.17
C GLN A 429 -20.86 -14.45 -22.34
#